data_7d23566e1ff241ec6d50bd494232e496
#
_entry.id   7d23566e1ff241ec6d50bd494232e496
#
_cell.length_a   1.000
_cell.length_b   1.000
_cell.length_c   1.000
_cell.angle_alpha   90.00
_cell.angle_beta   90.00
_cell.angle_gamma   90.00
#
_symmetry.space_group_name_H-M   'P 1'
#
loop_
_entity.id
_entity.type
_entity.pdbx_description
1 polymer ?
#
loop_
_entity_poly.entity_id
_entity_poly.type
_entity_poly.pdbx_seq_one_letter_code
_entity_poly.pdbx_strand_id
1 'polypeptide(L)'
;MTEWFARPVLHVSNVEASLRFYVDRLGFRVPWRGGVGADGQADVAQVNREGCALILAEHWPEKVGKGLMFISLNVEPETYEAEVAALDTLRAELDARGVPVKDGHWGYRVLVVEDLDGNQLFFNYPNEPGVDPEGLVRT
;
A
#
# COMPACT_ATOMS: atom_id res chain seq x y z
N MET A 1 26.06 15.11 -0.83
CA MET A 1 25.03 14.63 0.10
C MET A 1 24.33 13.43 -0.52
N THR A 2 24.07 12.42 0.27
CA THR A 2 23.44 11.18 -0.21
C THR A 2 22.07 11.03 0.45
N GLU A 3 21.07 10.77 -0.35
CA GLU A 3 19.74 10.45 0.16
C GLU A 3 19.58 8.92 0.17
N TRP A 4 18.92 8.42 1.19
CA TRP A 4 18.56 7.03 1.28
C TRP A 4 17.05 6.93 1.14
N PHE A 5 16.58 6.00 0.32
CA PHE A 5 15.16 5.66 0.28
C PHE A 5 15.02 4.15 0.19
N ALA A 6 13.96 3.63 0.80
CA ALA A 6 13.72 2.20 0.83
C ALA A 6 12.58 1.85 -0.12
N ARG A 7 12.69 0.69 -0.73
CA ARG A 7 11.60 0.12 -1.53
C ARG A 7 11.29 -1.25 -0.94
N PRO A 8 10.18 -1.37 -0.20
CA PRO A 8 9.78 -2.67 0.34
C PRO A 8 9.53 -3.68 -0.75
N VAL A 9 9.81 -4.94 -0.44
CA VAL A 9 9.55 -6.05 -1.35
C VAL A 9 8.38 -6.86 -0.80
N LEU A 10 7.35 -7.01 -1.61
CA LEU A 10 6.23 -7.89 -1.30
C LEU A 10 6.36 -9.14 -2.17
N HIS A 11 6.29 -10.30 -1.55
CA HIS A 11 6.42 -11.57 -2.24
C HIS A 11 5.04 -12.03 -2.72
N VAL A 12 4.98 -12.35 -4.01
CA VAL A 12 3.71 -12.70 -4.67
C VAL A 12 3.87 -14.03 -5.40
N SER A 13 2.77 -14.69 -5.71
CA SER A 13 2.80 -15.95 -6.41
C SER A 13 3.01 -15.79 -7.91
N ASN A 14 2.55 -14.66 -8.49
CA ASN A 14 2.68 -14.38 -9.91
C ASN A 14 2.75 -12.87 -10.12
N VAL A 15 3.89 -12.39 -10.60
CA VAL A 15 4.12 -10.94 -10.75
C VAL A 15 3.17 -10.34 -11.77
N GLU A 16 2.95 -10.97 -12.92
CA GLU A 16 2.06 -10.38 -13.93
C GLU A 16 0.62 -10.24 -13.45
N ALA A 17 0.12 -11.23 -12.73
CA ALA A 17 -1.23 -11.14 -12.14
C ALA A 17 -1.29 -10.04 -11.09
N SER A 18 -0.26 -9.94 -10.26
CA SER A 18 -0.17 -8.88 -9.24
C SER A 18 -0.08 -7.50 -9.87
N LEU A 19 0.65 -7.35 -10.98
CA LEU A 19 0.72 -6.08 -11.70
C LEU A 19 -0.66 -5.63 -12.17
N ARG A 20 -1.46 -6.54 -12.71
CA ARG A 20 -2.83 -6.21 -13.11
C ARG A 20 -3.65 -5.72 -11.92
N PHE A 21 -3.51 -6.39 -10.78
CA PHE A 21 -4.22 -5.98 -9.56
C PHE A 21 -3.78 -4.60 -9.08
N TYR A 22 -2.47 -4.39 -8.95
CA TYR A 22 -1.95 -3.11 -8.45
C TYR A 22 -2.27 -1.95 -9.40
N VAL A 23 -2.22 -2.18 -10.72
CA VAL A 23 -2.54 -1.15 -11.71
C VAL A 23 -4.03 -0.91 -11.82
N ASP A 24 -4.80 -1.96 -12.08
CA ASP A 24 -6.22 -1.80 -12.40
C ASP A 24 -7.08 -1.55 -11.17
N ARG A 25 -6.71 -2.13 -10.04
CA ARG A 25 -7.50 -2.03 -8.80
C ARG A 25 -6.97 -0.99 -7.83
N LEU A 26 -5.65 -0.88 -7.69
CA LEU A 26 -5.06 0.02 -6.71
C LEU A 26 -4.50 1.31 -7.30
N GLY A 27 -4.56 1.48 -8.61
CA GLY A 27 -4.16 2.73 -9.26
C GLY A 27 -2.66 2.99 -9.31
N PHE A 28 -1.85 1.96 -9.19
CA PHE A 28 -0.40 2.09 -9.33
C PHE A 28 0.00 2.10 -10.80
N ARG A 29 1.21 2.56 -11.09
CA ARG A 29 1.86 2.45 -12.40
C ARG A 29 3.09 1.56 -12.29
N VAL A 30 3.59 1.07 -13.42
CA VAL A 30 4.73 0.14 -13.49
C VAL A 30 5.91 0.86 -14.13
N PRO A 31 6.87 1.39 -13.36
CA PRO A 31 8.04 2.05 -13.95
C PRO A 31 9.01 1.05 -14.61
N TRP A 32 9.10 -0.19 -14.10
CA TRP A 32 9.93 -1.20 -14.75
C TRP A 32 9.47 -2.62 -14.41
N ARG A 33 9.83 -3.55 -15.29
CA ARG A 33 9.67 -4.99 -15.13
C ARG A 33 11.01 -5.65 -15.38
N GLY A 34 11.33 -6.70 -14.65
CA GLY A 34 12.62 -7.40 -14.76
C GLY A 34 12.45 -8.91 -14.83
N GLY A 35 13.56 -9.61 -15.09
CA GLY A 35 13.54 -11.06 -15.19
C GLY A 35 12.59 -11.58 -16.26
N VAL A 36 12.42 -10.83 -17.36
CA VAL A 36 11.46 -11.21 -18.40
C VAL A 36 11.97 -12.40 -19.18
N GLY A 37 11.20 -13.50 -19.14
CA GLY A 37 11.54 -14.72 -19.86
C GLY A 37 11.12 -14.67 -21.33
N ALA A 38 11.35 -15.79 -22.02
CA ALA A 38 10.97 -15.93 -23.41
C ALA A 38 9.46 -15.83 -23.62
N ASP A 39 8.67 -16.10 -22.60
CA ASP A 39 7.21 -15.98 -22.61
C ASP A 39 6.72 -14.53 -22.44
N GLY A 40 7.64 -13.58 -22.24
CA GLY A 40 7.30 -12.18 -22.00
C GLY A 40 6.85 -11.88 -20.57
N GLN A 41 6.92 -12.84 -19.66
CA GLN A 41 6.47 -12.69 -18.27
C GLN A 41 7.63 -12.24 -17.40
N ALA A 42 7.39 -11.21 -16.57
CA ALA A 42 8.36 -10.74 -15.59
C ALA A 42 8.25 -11.56 -14.29
N ASP A 43 9.37 -11.71 -13.57
CA ASP A 43 9.38 -12.35 -12.26
C ASP A 43 9.67 -11.34 -11.14
N VAL A 44 9.95 -10.11 -11.49
CA VAL A 44 10.11 -8.98 -10.56
C VAL A 44 9.64 -7.71 -11.26
N ALA A 45 9.05 -6.79 -10.50
CA ALA A 45 8.62 -5.50 -11.06
C ALA A 45 8.49 -4.48 -9.94
N GLN A 46 8.51 -3.21 -10.30
CA GLN A 46 8.22 -2.14 -9.36
C GLN A 46 6.87 -1.53 -9.71
N VAL A 47 6.10 -1.20 -8.68
CA VAL A 47 4.86 -0.45 -8.84
C VAL A 47 4.93 0.81 -7.98
N ASN A 48 4.43 1.91 -8.52
CA ASN A 48 4.46 3.21 -7.85
C ASN A 48 3.08 3.84 -7.85
N ARG A 49 2.73 4.45 -6.73
CA ARG A 49 1.60 5.37 -6.67
C ARG A 49 2.01 6.51 -5.74
N GLU A 50 1.98 7.74 -6.25
CA GLU A 50 2.49 8.91 -5.55
C GLU A 50 3.92 8.65 -5.10
N GLY A 51 4.25 8.89 -3.84
CA GLY A 51 5.58 8.59 -3.30
C GLY A 51 5.80 7.16 -2.84
N CYS A 52 4.81 6.29 -3.02
CA CYS A 52 4.89 4.90 -2.60
C CYS A 52 5.49 4.05 -3.73
N ALA A 53 6.60 3.37 -3.46
CA ALA A 53 7.26 2.51 -4.42
C ALA A 53 7.46 1.13 -3.80
N LEU A 54 6.96 0.09 -4.46
CA LEU A 54 7.04 -1.30 -4.01
C LEU A 54 7.66 -2.17 -5.06
N ILE A 55 8.41 -3.19 -4.63
CA ILE A 55 8.89 -4.23 -5.54
C ILE A 55 8.05 -5.48 -5.30
N LEU A 56 7.55 -6.07 -6.39
CA LEU A 56 6.84 -7.34 -6.36
C LEU A 56 7.77 -8.41 -6.94
N ALA A 57 7.94 -9.51 -6.20
CA ALA A 57 8.89 -10.56 -6.61
C ALA A 57 8.28 -11.94 -6.34
N GLU A 58 8.54 -12.89 -7.25
CA GLU A 58 7.98 -14.24 -7.13
C GLU A 58 9.05 -15.32 -6.89
N HIS A 59 10.23 -14.93 -6.39
CA HIS A 59 11.37 -15.83 -6.24
C HIS A 59 11.34 -16.67 -4.96
N TRP A 60 10.54 -16.30 -3.96
CA TRP A 60 10.52 -16.95 -2.66
C TRP A 60 9.11 -17.41 -2.28
N PRO A 61 8.69 -18.59 -2.74
CA PRO A 61 7.32 -19.07 -2.47
C PRO A 61 6.95 -19.12 -0.99
N GLU A 62 7.92 -19.39 -0.12
CA GLU A 62 7.68 -19.49 1.32
C GLU A 62 7.37 -18.14 1.98
N LYS A 63 7.62 -17.05 1.28
CA LYS A 63 7.37 -15.70 1.79
C LYS A 63 6.11 -15.07 1.21
N VAL A 64 5.45 -15.75 0.29
CA VAL A 64 4.28 -15.20 -0.42
C VAL A 64 3.15 -14.88 0.57
N GLY A 65 2.59 -13.68 0.45
CA GLY A 65 1.41 -13.28 1.19
C GLY A 65 1.62 -12.92 2.65
N LYS A 66 2.87 -12.81 3.09
CA LYS A 66 3.19 -12.54 4.50
C LYS A 66 3.64 -11.10 4.74
N GLY A 67 3.58 -10.26 3.73
CA GLY A 67 4.03 -8.87 3.84
C GLY A 67 2.99 -7.96 4.45
N LEU A 68 3.47 -6.91 5.11
CA LEU A 68 2.63 -5.86 5.63
C LEU A 68 3.35 -4.53 5.42
N MET A 69 2.62 -3.56 4.89
CA MET A 69 3.13 -2.21 4.69
C MET A 69 2.24 -1.21 5.38
N PHE A 70 2.86 -0.22 5.98
CA PHE A 70 2.15 0.88 6.61
C PHE A 70 2.34 2.11 5.73
N ILE A 71 1.24 2.65 5.23
CA ILE A 71 1.25 3.77 4.28
C ILE A 71 0.50 4.94 4.90
N SER A 72 1.13 6.10 4.86
CA SER A 72 0.50 7.34 5.33
C SER A 72 0.23 8.24 4.15
N LEU A 73 -0.93 8.89 4.15
CA LEU A 73 -1.27 9.89 3.13
C LEU A 73 -0.90 11.26 3.68
N ASN A 74 0.02 11.94 3.01
CA ASN A 74 0.36 13.31 3.34
C ASN A 74 -0.55 14.23 2.54
N VAL A 75 -1.19 15.18 3.20
CA VAL A 75 -2.14 16.08 2.58
C VAL A 75 -1.81 17.53 2.92
N GLU A 76 -2.23 18.44 2.06
CA GLU A 76 -2.17 19.88 2.27
C GLU A 76 -3.60 20.44 2.29
N PRO A 77 -4.03 21.10 3.37
CA PRO A 77 -3.30 21.34 4.62
C PRO A 77 -3.22 20.09 5.51
N GLU A 78 -2.21 20.05 6.38
CA GLU A 78 -2.06 18.94 7.32
C GLU A 78 -3.03 19.09 8.49
N THR A 79 -4.29 18.80 8.26
CA THR A 79 -5.32 18.86 9.30
C THR A 79 -5.98 17.51 9.43
N TYR A 80 -6.56 17.26 10.60
CA TYR A 80 -7.31 16.03 10.85
C TYR A 80 -8.41 15.83 9.80
N GLU A 81 -9.18 16.87 9.54
CA GLU A 81 -10.29 16.80 8.59
C GLU A 81 -9.83 16.51 7.17
N ALA A 82 -8.72 17.11 6.73
CA ALA A 82 -8.21 16.89 5.39
C ALA A 82 -7.64 15.47 5.25
N GLU A 83 -6.97 14.96 6.27
CA GLU A 83 -6.44 13.60 6.25
C GLU A 83 -7.56 12.56 6.24
N VAL A 84 -8.60 12.75 7.04
CA VAL A 84 -9.77 11.86 7.03
C VAL A 84 -10.46 11.90 5.67
N ALA A 85 -10.62 13.10 5.09
CA ALA A 85 -11.24 13.23 3.77
C ALA A 85 -10.46 12.51 2.68
N ALA A 86 -9.11 12.56 2.73
CA ALA A 86 -8.27 11.87 1.77
C ALA A 86 -8.44 10.35 1.88
N LEU A 87 -8.52 9.82 3.09
CA LEU A 87 -8.73 8.39 3.32
C LEU A 87 -10.14 7.96 2.90
N ASP A 88 -11.15 8.76 3.15
CA ASP A 88 -12.52 8.47 2.71
C ASP A 88 -12.60 8.48 1.18
N THR A 89 -11.88 9.39 0.53
CA THR A 89 -11.78 9.42 -0.93
C THR A 89 -11.12 8.17 -1.47
N LEU A 90 -10.02 7.74 -0.84
CA LEU A 90 -9.34 6.50 -1.24
C LEU A 90 -10.26 5.29 -1.05
N ARG A 91 -10.97 5.22 0.08
CA ARG A 91 -11.93 4.14 0.33
C ARG A 91 -12.98 4.09 -0.78
N ALA A 92 -13.56 5.22 -1.15
CA ALA A 92 -14.56 5.29 -2.21
C ALA A 92 -13.99 4.87 -3.57
N GLU A 93 -12.76 5.27 -3.87
CA GLU A 93 -12.08 4.87 -5.10
C GLU A 93 -11.89 3.35 -5.15
N LEU A 94 -11.41 2.75 -4.08
CA LEU A 94 -11.17 1.31 -4.01
C LEU A 94 -12.49 0.53 -4.08
N ASP A 95 -13.52 1.01 -3.42
CA ASP A 95 -14.84 0.41 -3.47
C ASP A 95 -15.39 0.43 -4.91
N ALA A 96 -15.23 1.54 -5.61
CA ALA A 96 -15.66 1.67 -7.01
C ALA A 96 -14.89 0.73 -7.94
N ARG A 97 -13.67 0.35 -7.58
CA ARG A 97 -12.84 -0.59 -8.35
C ARG A 97 -13.02 -2.04 -7.90
N GLY A 98 -13.94 -2.30 -6.98
CA GLY A 98 -14.26 -3.63 -6.52
C GLY A 98 -13.21 -4.22 -5.57
N VAL A 99 -12.43 -3.39 -4.89
CA VAL A 99 -11.43 -3.84 -3.92
C VAL A 99 -12.08 -3.89 -2.54
N PRO A 100 -12.15 -5.06 -1.89
CA PRO A 100 -12.64 -5.14 -0.52
C PRO A 100 -11.72 -4.36 0.42
N VAL A 101 -12.33 -3.55 1.27
CA VAL A 101 -11.62 -2.73 2.24
C VAL A 101 -12.16 -3.08 3.61
N LYS A 102 -11.26 -3.26 4.58
CA LYS A 102 -11.64 -3.57 5.95
C LYS A 102 -11.20 -2.44 6.87
N ASP A 103 -11.94 -2.24 7.95
CA ASP A 103 -11.48 -1.40 9.05
C ASP A 103 -10.67 -2.27 9.99
N GLY A 104 -9.52 -1.77 10.42
CA GLY A 104 -8.67 -2.45 11.38
C GLY A 104 -8.23 -1.49 12.46
N HIS A 105 -7.58 -2.05 13.47
CA HIS A 105 -7.05 -1.27 14.57
C HIS A 105 -5.66 -1.80 14.94
N TRP A 106 -4.68 -0.91 14.94
CA TRP A 106 -3.30 -1.24 15.28
C TRP A 106 -2.69 -0.05 16.02
N GLY A 107 -3.11 0.11 17.28
CA GLY A 107 -2.80 1.32 18.04
C GLY A 107 -3.66 2.52 17.67
N TYR A 108 -4.17 2.56 16.44
CA TYR A 108 -5.13 3.54 15.94
C TYR A 108 -5.89 2.91 14.77
N ARG A 109 -6.92 3.61 14.31
CA ARG A 109 -7.74 3.12 13.21
C ARG A 109 -6.93 3.04 11.91
N VAL A 110 -7.06 1.92 11.20
CA VAL A 110 -6.42 1.74 9.90
C VAL A 110 -7.43 1.23 8.88
N LEU A 111 -7.18 1.59 7.62
CA LEU A 111 -7.86 1.05 6.48
C LEU A 111 -7.00 -0.10 5.97
N VAL A 112 -7.56 -1.29 5.83
CA VAL A 112 -6.80 -2.49 5.44
C VAL A 112 -7.18 -2.93 4.05
N VAL A 113 -6.18 -3.06 3.18
CA VAL A 113 -6.33 -3.60 1.83
C VAL A 113 -5.42 -4.81 1.72
N GLU A 114 -5.95 -5.90 1.19
CA GLU A 114 -5.14 -7.09 0.91
C GLU A 114 -4.92 -7.23 -0.59
N ASP A 115 -3.71 -7.62 -1.01
CA ASP A 115 -3.47 -7.93 -2.40
C ASP A 115 -3.92 -9.36 -2.72
N LEU A 116 -3.67 -9.83 -3.94
CA LEU A 116 -4.11 -11.16 -4.39
C LEU A 116 -3.56 -12.30 -3.55
N ASP A 117 -2.40 -12.10 -2.93
CA ASP A 117 -1.72 -13.15 -2.16
C ASP A 117 -1.92 -13.00 -0.65
N GLY A 118 -2.61 -11.94 -0.23
CA GLY A 118 -2.85 -11.69 1.19
C GLY A 118 -1.83 -10.74 1.83
N ASN A 119 -0.91 -10.17 1.07
CA ASN A 119 -0.07 -9.08 1.59
C ASN A 119 -0.97 -7.91 1.97
N GLN A 120 -0.67 -7.27 3.08
CA GLN A 120 -1.53 -6.24 3.64
C GLN A 120 -0.96 -4.85 3.48
N LEU A 121 -1.81 -3.93 3.04
CA LEU A 121 -1.50 -2.52 2.97
C LEU A 121 -2.38 -1.84 4.01
N PHE A 122 -1.74 -1.24 5.02
CA PHE A 122 -2.42 -0.52 6.09
C PHE A 122 -2.29 0.97 5.82
N PHE A 123 -3.44 1.66 5.73
CA PHE A 123 -3.46 3.12 5.63
C PHE A 123 -3.95 3.66 6.96
N ASN A 124 -3.13 4.47 7.64
CA ASN A 124 -3.50 4.94 8.96
C ASN A 124 -4.40 6.17 8.89
N TYR A 125 -5.47 6.16 9.70
CA TYR A 125 -6.22 7.38 9.99
C TYR A 125 -5.43 8.21 10.99
N PRO A 126 -5.57 9.54 10.95
CA PRO A 126 -4.91 10.36 11.95
C PRO A 126 -5.54 10.17 13.32
N ASN A 127 -4.77 10.44 14.36
CA ASN A 127 -5.32 10.46 15.72
C ASN A 127 -6.33 11.59 15.84
N GLU A 128 -7.36 11.38 16.65
CA GLU A 128 -8.32 12.43 16.93
C GLU A 128 -7.62 13.61 17.61
N PRO A 129 -8.12 14.84 17.39
CA PRO A 129 -7.53 16.03 18.03
C PRO A 129 -7.47 15.87 19.56
N GLY A 130 -6.31 16.21 20.14
CA GLY A 130 -6.08 16.12 21.58
C GLY A 130 -5.50 14.78 22.04
N VAL A 131 -5.28 13.84 21.13
CA VAL A 131 -4.68 12.53 21.43
C VAL A 131 -3.33 12.45 20.75
N ASP A 132 -2.29 12.08 21.50
CA ASP A 132 -0.98 11.92 20.91
C ASP A 132 -0.84 10.57 20.20
N PRO A 133 0.26 10.37 19.42
CA PRO A 133 0.46 9.14 18.64
C PRO A 133 0.47 7.86 19.48
N GLU A 134 0.82 7.94 20.76
CA GLU A 134 0.81 6.77 21.65
C GLU A 134 -0.55 6.56 22.30
N GLY A 135 -1.55 7.38 21.97
CA GLY A 135 -2.89 7.27 22.50
C GLY A 135 -3.10 7.97 23.84
N LEU A 136 -2.14 8.76 24.29
CA LEU A 136 -2.26 9.51 25.55
C LEU A 136 -2.97 10.83 25.29
N VAL A 137 -3.92 11.18 26.15
CA VAL A 137 -4.63 12.44 26.04
C VAL A 137 -3.72 13.57 26.47
N ARG A 138 -3.60 14.59 25.63
CA ARG A 138 -2.80 15.78 25.95
C ARG A 138 -3.59 16.72 26.84
N THR A 139 -2.92 17.22 27.83
CA THR A 139 -3.50 18.18 28.78
C THR A 139 -3.11 19.61 28.42
#